data_10a9df06791560630010249c55971b06
#
_entry.id   10a9df06791560630010249c55971b06
#
_cell.length_a   1.000
_cell.length_b   1.000
_cell.length_c   1.000
_cell.angle_alpha   90.00
_cell.angle_beta   90.00
_cell.angle_gamma   90.00
#
_symmetry.space_group_name_H-M   'P 1'
#
loop_
_entity.id
_entity.type
_entity.pdbx_description
1 polymer ?
#
loop_
_entity_poly.entity_id
_entity_poly.type
_entity_poly.pdbx_seq_one_letter_code
_entity_poly.pdbx_strand_id
1 'polypeptide(L)'
;MTDRALPHMMFAAIGLALVLSTLAWAGDTMLPLPPADQKILVEQLGADVVGEPLPSRPIDDPNIFLSFAHKPVTYRFTSGRNKGKSQTLLPTKVERPGGKFVWRVQLAPSLIGFLRQMPNGDIVMPAVEDTGAEALVVSTPDNLFISAGMKPGETRRFVQEVSVRYLDNIDDERWSGKLRTDFTYVGTYRTKVPAGSFDAVLLRTTVDGRVGPAHTHATSYSLFAPGEGLVAMILQQRVTAFWIYNVNGVGGKVLTSTPKATN
;
A
#
# COMPACT_ATOMS: atom_id res chain seq x y z
N MET A 1 -6.48 -14.39 92.15
CA MET A 1 -5.96 -13.10 91.69
C MET A 1 -5.72 -13.26 90.20
N THR A 2 -6.69 -12.83 89.45
CA THR A 2 -6.83 -13.07 88.00
C THR A 2 -6.93 -11.74 87.31
N ASP A 3 -5.87 -11.40 86.63
CA ASP A 3 -5.86 -10.19 85.78
C ASP A 3 -6.34 -10.59 84.37
N ARG A 4 -7.42 -9.94 83.93
CA ARG A 4 -8.01 -10.07 82.61
C ARG A 4 -7.48 -8.93 81.75
N ALA A 5 -6.66 -9.27 80.72
CA ALA A 5 -6.29 -8.34 79.65
C ALA A 5 -7.32 -8.38 78.54
N LEU A 6 -7.82 -7.19 78.17
CA LEU A 6 -8.74 -6.93 77.03
C LEU A 6 -8.00 -7.02 75.69
N PRO A 7 -8.59 -7.56 74.62
CA PRO A 7 -7.97 -7.55 73.31
C PRO A 7 -8.28 -6.24 72.56
N HIS A 8 -7.26 -5.65 71.99
CA HIS A 8 -7.37 -4.50 71.10
C HIS A 8 -7.93 -4.91 69.75
N MET A 9 -9.07 -4.37 69.39
CA MET A 9 -9.64 -4.46 68.03
C MET A 9 -8.88 -3.50 67.13
N MET A 10 -8.05 -4.06 66.21
CA MET A 10 -7.51 -3.34 65.05
C MET A 10 -8.54 -3.29 63.94
N PHE A 11 -9.03 -2.12 63.63
CA PHE A 11 -9.81 -1.84 62.43
C PHE A 11 -8.86 -1.80 61.22
N ALA A 12 -8.92 -2.82 60.36
CA ALA A 12 -8.27 -2.78 59.06
C ALA A 12 -9.17 -1.99 58.08
N ALA A 13 -8.75 -0.79 57.74
CA ALA A 13 -9.33 -0.01 56.66
C ALA A 13 -8.93 -0.61 55.31
N ILE A 14 -9.83 -1.30 54.65
CA ILE A 14 -9.67 -1.76 53.28
C ILE A 14 -9.86 -0.55 52.35
N GLY A 15 -8.75 0.04 51.91
CA GLY A 15 -8.74 1.05 50.85
C GLY A 15 -9.05 0.40 49.51
N LEU A 16 -10.27 0.57 49.00
CA LEU A 16 -10.64 0.18 47.65
C LEU A 16 -10.03 1.18 46.67
N ALA A 17 -8.87 0.87 46.13
CA ALA A 17 -8.27 1.64 45.00
C ALA A 17 -9.10 1.36 43.74
N LEU A 18 -9.98 2.28 43.39
CA LEU A 18 -10.60 2.31 42.05
C LEU A 18 -9.53 2.62 41.02
N VAL A 19 -9.01 1.58 40.34
CA VAL A 19 -8.24 1.73 39.13
C VAL A 19 -9.21 2.15 38.02
N LEU A 20 -9.34 3.45 37.81
CA LEU A 20 -9.96 4.02 36.64
C LEU A 20 -9.03 3.71 35.46
N SER A 21 -9.28 2.56 34.82
CA SER A 21 -8.74 2.28 33.49
C SER A 21 -9.34 3.33 32.54
N THR A 22 -8.59 4.40 32.30
CA THR A 22 -8.87 5.28 31.17
C THR A 22 -8.71 4.45 29.90
N LEU A 23 -9.82 3.94 29.39
CA LEU A 23 -9.92 3.54 27.99
C LEU A 23 -9.56 4.77 27.18
N ALA A 24 -8.28 4.88 26.79
CA ALA A 24 -7.85 5.81 25.77
C ALA A 24 -8.61 5.40 24.50
N TRP A 25 -9.72 6.09 24.22
CA TRP A 25 -10.31 6.05 22.91
C TRP A 25 -9.20 6.48 21.96
N ALA A 26 -8.80 5.58 21.08
CA ALA A 26 -7.92 5.93 19.96
C ALA A 26 -8.72 6.94 19.13
N GLY A 27 -8.57 8.21 19.46
CA GLY A 27 -9.21 9.31 18.73
C GLY A 27 -8.75 9.24 17.28
N ASP A 28 -9.66 9.49 16.37
CA ASP A 28 -9.34 9.57 14.94
C ASP A 28 -8.17 10.55 14.75
N THR A 29 -7.06 10.06 14.22
CA THR A 29 -5.84 10.86 14.05
C THR A 29 -5.89 11.58 12.72
N MET A 30 -5.88 12.92 12.75
CA MET A 30 -5.70 13.72 11.53
C MET A 30 -4.21 13.97 11.30
N LEU A 31 -3.67 13.44 10.21
CA LEU A 31 -2.26 13.60 9.84
C LEU A 31 -2.14 14.59 8.68
N PRO A 32 -1.43 15.72 8.89
CA PRO A 32 -1.17 16.64 7.79
C PRO A 32 -0.29 15.94 6.74
N LEU A 33 -0.55 16.25 5.47
CA LEU A 33 0.26 15.71 4.38
C LEU A 33 1.69 16.25 4.47
N PRO A 34 2.72 15.40 4.53
CA PRO A 34 4.12 15.86 4.58
C PRO A 34 4.43 16.76 3.36
N PRO A 35 5.11 17.92 3.53
CA PRO A 35 5.34 18.86 2.44
C PRO A 35 6.06 18.27 1.23
N ALA A 36 6.99 17.33 1.44
CA ALA A 36 7.69 16.65 0.36
C ALA A 36 6.73 15.76 -0.46
N ASP A 37 5.83 15.03 0.21
CA ASP A 37 4.82 14.21 -0.44
C ASP A 37 3.81 15.09 -1.17
N GLN A 38 3.35 16.18 -0.55
CA GLN A 38 2.43 17.14 -1.16
C GLN A 38 2.96 17.70 -2.48
N LYS A 39 4.23 18.10 -2.52
CA LYS A 39 4.87 18.57 -3.73
C LYS A 39 4.77 17.57 -4.87
N ILE A 40 5.13 16.31 -4.60
CA ILE A 40 5.09 15.24 -5.60
C ILE A 40 3.67 14.96 -6.06
N LEU A 41 2.72 14.88 -5.13
CA LEU A 41 1.32 14.61 -5.43
C LEU A 41 0.73 15.72 -6.34
N VAL A 42 1.00 16.99 -6.02
CA VAL A 42 0.56 18.13 -6.83
C VAL A 42 1.19 18.13 -8.23
N GLU A 43 2.50 17.90 -8.32
CA GLU A 43 3.21 17.88 -9.60
C GLU A 43 2.74 16.74 -10.52
N GLN A 44 2.42 15.58 -9.96
CA GLN A 44 2.16 14.40 -10.76
C GLN A 44 0.66 14.13 -10.99
N LEU A 45 -0.21 14.49 -10.05
CA LEU A 45 -1.65 14.26 -10.15
C LEU A 45 -2.44 15.52 -10.47
N GLY A 46 -2.00 16.69 -9.99
CA GLY A 46 -2.68 17.97 -10.04
C GLY A 46 -2.99 18.51 -8.64
N ALA A 47 -3.12 19.85 -8.52
CA ALA A 47 -3.24 20.55 -7.25
C ALA A 47 -4.49 20.14 -6.43
N ASP A 48 -5.59 19.81 -7.12
CA ASP A 48 -6.89 19.57 -6.48
C ASP A 48 -7.18 18.09 -6.22
N VAL A 49 -6.25 17.18 -6.55
CA VAL A 49 -6.50 15.72 -6.43
C VAL A 49 -6.44 15.27 -4.98
N VAL A 50 -5.44 15.71 -4.21
CA VAL A 50 -5.30 15.37 -2.79
C VAL A 50 -5.57 16.63 -1.98
N GLY A 51 -6.69 16.64 -1.25
CA GLY A 51 -7.18 17.76 -0.47
C GLY A 51 -6.83 17.65 1.02
N GLU A 52 -7.77 18.12 1.86
CA GLU A 52 -7.61 18.16 3.30
C GLU A 52 -7.41 16.77 3.94
N PRO A 53 -6.64 16.70 5.03
CA PRO A 53 -6.52 15.49 5.85
C PRO A 53 -7.88 15.17 6.48
N LEU A 54 -8.14 13.89 6.63
CA LEU A 54 -9.34 13.33 7.24
C LEU A 54 -8.97 12.47 8.45
N PRO A 55 -9.93 12.22 9.35
CA PRO A 55 -9.75 11.26 10.43
C PRO A 55 -9.27 9.91 9.90
N SER A 56 -8.10 9.48 10.34
CA SER A 56 -7.44 8.26 9.89
C SER A 56 -7.56 7.18 10.96
N ARG A 57 -7.89 5.97 10.54
CA ARG A 57 -8.03 4.78 11.39
C ARG A 57 -7.08 3.69 10.93
N PRO A 58 -6.75 2.71 11.78
CA PRO A 58 -6.04 1.53 11.33
C PRO A 58 -6.73 0.84 10.14
N ILE A 59 -5.96 0.22 9.28
CA ILE A 59 -6.47 -0.57 8.16
C ILE A 59 -6.86 -1.95 8.68
N ASP A 60 -8.07 -2.09 9.21
CA ASP A 60 -8.51 -3.35 9.84
C ASP A 60 -8.77 -4.45 8.79
N ASP A 61 -9.40 -4.10 7.67
CA ASP A 61 -9.69 -5.01 6.57
C ASP A 61 -9.19 -4.44 5.22
N PRO A 62 -8.03 -4.88 4.72
CA PRO A 62 -7.53 -4.49 3.41
C PRO A 62 -8.44 -4.82 2.23
N ASN A 63 -9.35 -5.78 2.36
CA ASN A 63 -10.23 -6.19 1.26
C ASN A 63 -11.22 -5.10 0.85
N ILE A 64 -11.59 -4.20 1.77
CA ILE A 64 -12.49 -3.08 1.43
C ILE A 64 -11.89 -2.14 0.38
N PHE A 65 -10.56 -2.17 0.23
CA PHE A 65 -9.82 -1.36 -0.76
C PHE A 65 -9.55 -2.12 -2.06
N LEU A 66 -10.01 -3.36 -2.19
CA LEU A 66 -9.87 -4.15 -3.40
C LEU A 66 -11.21 -4.25 -4.12
N SER A 67 -11.59 -3.21 -4.86
CA SER A 67 -12.78 -3.26 -5.73
C SER A 67 -12.53 -4.10 -6.99
N PHE A 68 -11.87 -5.26 -6.86
CA PHE A 68 -11.63 -6.17 -7.98
C PHE A 68 -12.85 -7.01 -8.36
N ALA A 69 -14.05 -6.59 -7.97
CA ALA A 69 -15.28 -7.27 -8.31
C ALA A 69 -15.56 -7.17 -9.82
N HIS A 70 -14.76 -7.88 -10.64
CA HIS A 70 -15.05 -8.16 -12.07
C HIS A 70 -15.53 -6.97 -12.92
N LYS A 71 -15.23 -5.73 -12.50
CA LYS A 71 -15.67 -4.53 -13.21
C LYS A 71 -14.45 -3.85 -13.84
N PRO A 72 -14.53 -3.48 -15.12
CA PRO A 72 -13.47 -2.69 -15.74
C PRO A 72 -13.40 -1.31 -15.08
N VAL A 73 -12.20 -0.87 -14.71
CA VAL A 73 -11.93 0.47 -14.16
C VAL A 73 -11.06 1.24 -15.16
N THR A 74 -11.38 2.49 -15.39
CA THR A 74 -10.63 3.32 -16.35
C THR A 74 -9.86 4.41 -15.62
N TYR A 75 -8.58 4.52 -15.94
CA TYR A 75 -7.67 5.54 -15.44
C TYR A 75 -7.22 6.44 -16.59
N ARG A 76 -6.96 7.71 -16.28
CA ARG A 76 -6.27 8.64 -17.17
C ARG A 76 -4.90 8.97 -16.58
N PHE A 77 -3.86 8.91 -17.40
CA PHE A 77 -2.52 9.32 -17.00
C PHE A 77 -2.45 10.85 -16.91
N THR A 78 -1.99 11.34 -15.76
CA THR A 78 -1.84 12.79 -15.46
C THR A 78 -0.43 13.28 -15.72
N SER A 79 0.56 12.39 -15.69
CA SER A 79 1.97 12.70 -15.91
C SER A 79 2.72 11.56 -16.61
N GLY A 80 4.00 11.78 -16.91
CA GLY A 80 4.87 10.81 -17.55
C GLY A 80 4.64 10.65 -19.06
N ARG A 81 5.28 9.61 -19.64
CA ARG A 81 5.24 9.32 -21.09
C ARG A 81 3.83 9.11 -21.64
N ASN A 82 2.92 8.63 -20.81
CA ASN A 82 1.55 8.33 -21.21
C ASN A 82 0.54 9.42 -20.84
N LYS A 83 1.00 10.63 -20.45
CA LYS A 83 0.13 11.74 -20.06
C LYS A 83 -0.99 11.97 -21.08
N GLY A 84 -2.22 12.10 -20.59
CA GLY A 84 -3.42 12.30 -21.38
C GLY A 84 -4.06 11.01 -21.95
N LYS A 85 -3.34 9.89 -22.01
CA LYS A 85 -3.91 8.61 -22.44
C LYS A 85 -4.75 7.99 -21.34
N SER A 86 -5.71 7.15 -21.73
CA SER A 86 -6.52 6.34 -20.83
C SER A 86 -6.09 4.88 -20.85
N GLN A 87 -6.29 4.19 -19.72
CA GLN A 87 -6.06 2.76 -19.56
C GLN A 87 -7.27 2.14 -18.85
N THR A 88 -7.92 1.21 -19.50
CA THR A 88 -8.98 0.41 -18.87
C THR A 88 -8.39 -0.89 -18.36
N LEU A 89 -8.62 -1.19 -17.10
CA LEU A 89 -8.14 -2.38 -16.41
C LEU A 89 -9.31 -3.27 -16.09
N LEU A 90 -9.13 -4.56 -16.33
CA LEU A 90 -10.03 -5.60 -15.87
C LEU A 90 -9.24 -6.56 -14.98
N PRO A 91 -9.33 -6.44 -13.65
CA PRO A 91 -8.72 -7.39 -12.76
C PRO A 91 -9.31 -8.78 -12.98
N THR A 92 -8.45 -9.80 -13.15
CA THR A 92 -8.88 -11.17 -13.39
C THR A 92 -8.36 -12.09 -12.30
N LYS A 93 -9.22 -13.03 -11.85
CA LYS A 93 -8.76 -14.13 -11.03
C LYS A 93 -8.01 -15.13 -11.90
N VAL A 94 -6.83 -15.55 -11.46
CA VAL A 94 -6.05 -16.59 -12.13
C VAL A 94 -5.75 -17.70 -11.14
N GLU A 95 -5.94 -18.93 -11.58
CA GLU A 95 -5.57 -20.09 -10.80
C GLU A 95 -4.07 -20.36 -10.99
N ARG A 96 -3.33 -20.51 -9.88
CA ARG A 96 -1.95 -20.93 -9.92
C ARG A 96 -1.80 -22.37 -9.44
N PRO A 97 -0.73 -23.08 -9.84
CA PRO A 97 -0.41 -24.40 -9.30
C PRO A 97 -0.47 -24.41 -7.76
N GLY A 98 -1.24 -25.32 -7.18
CA GLY A 98 -1.52 -25.38 -5.75
C GLY A 98 -2.89 -24.82 -5.32
N GLY A 99 -3.80 -24.49 -6.26
CA GLY A 99 -5.21 -24.14 -5.99
C GLY A 99 -5.44 -22.80 -5.28
N LYS A 100 -4.43 -21.92 -5.23
CA LYS A 100 -4.57 -20.59 -4.64
C LYS A 100 -4.91 -19.59 -5.73
N PHE A 101 -6.10 -19.01 -5.67
CA PHE A 101 -6.47 -17.90 -6.54
C PHE A 101 -5.60 -16.68 -6.23
N VAL A 102 -5.11 -16.03 -7.27
CA VAL A 102 -4.47 -14.72 -7.23
C VAL A 102 -5.17 -13.79 -8.20
N TRP A 103 -5.13 -12.50 -7.90
CA TRP A 103 -5.63 -11.48 -8.82
C TRP A 103 -4.49 -11.04 -9.73
N ARG A 104 -4.75 -11.02 -11.02
CA ARG A 104 -3.88 -10.43 -12.04
C ARG A 104 -4.38 -9.03 -12.33
N VAL A 105 -3.53 -8.02 -12.09
CA VAL A 105 -3.87 -6.60 -12.21
C VAL A 105 -2.82 -5.91 -13.06
N GLN A 106 -3.25 -5.20 -14.09
CA GLN A 106 -2.36 -4.39 -14.90
C GLN A 106 -2.06 -3.07 -14.18
N LEU A 107 -0.84 -2.89 -13.69
CA LEU A 107 -0.41 -1.70 -12.95
C LEU A 107 -0.05 -0.54 -13.90
N ALA A 108 0.60 -0.85 -15.01
CA ALA A 108 0.98 0.06 -16.10
C ALA A 108 0.90 -0.69 -17.46
N PRO A 109 1.05 -0.03 -18.60
CA PRO A 109 0.91 -0.67 -19.91
C PRO A 109 1.72 -1.95 -20.09
N SER A 110 2.94 -2.03 -19.53
CA SER A 110 3.79 -3.21 -19.58
C SER A 110 3.92 -3.95 -18.25
N LEU A 111 3.33 -3.44 -17.14
CA LEU A 111 3.49 -4.03 -15.80
C LEU A 111 2.22 -4.70 -15.34
N ILE A 112 2.31 -5.98 -14.98
CA ILE A 112 1.21 -6.79 -14.48
C ILE A 112 1.59 -7.33 -13.12
N GLY A 113 0.84 -6.91 -12.09
CA GLY A 113 1.00 -7.40 -10.73
C GLY A 113 0.12 -8.61 -10.44
N PHE A 114 0.62 -9.53 -9.63
CA PHE A 114 -0.16 -10.65 -9.10
C PHE A 114 -0.40 -10.40 -7.62
N LEU A 115 -1.67 -10.31 -7.21
CA LEU A 115 -2.04 -10.04 -5.82
C LEU A 115 -2.66 -11.27 -5.17
N ARG A 116 -2.36 -11.47 -3.89
CA ARG A 116 -3.01 -12.48 -3.06
C ARG A 116 -3.24 -11.95 -1.65
N GLN A 117 -4.25 -12.49 -0.98
CA GLN A 117 -4.46 -12.25 0.44
C GLN A 117 -3.69 -13.29 1.26
N MET A 118 -3.06 -12.82 2.33
CA MET A 118 -2.37 -13.64 3.32
C MET A 118 -3.31 -13.99 4.48
N PRO A 119 -3.02 -15.05 5.26
CA PRO A 119 -3.84 -15.42 6.42
C PRO A 119 -3.96 -14.33 7.49
N ASN A 120 -2.98 -13.43 7.61
CA ASN A 120 -3.00 -12.29 8.52
C ASN A 120 -3.81 -11.10 7.99
N GLY A 121 -4.46 -11.23 6.83
CA GLY A 121 -5.24 -10.19 6.18
C GLY A 121 -4.46 -9.27 5.25
N ASP A 122 -3.13 -9.31 5.22
CA ASP A 122 -2.34 -8.51 4.28
C ASP A 122 -2.68 -8.87 2.83
N ILE A 123 -2.72 -7.86 1.98
CA ILE A 123 -2.69 -8.03 0.54
C ILE A 123 -1.24 -7.83 0.08
N VAL A 124 -0.71 -8.84 -0.58
CA VAL A 124 0.68 -8.84 -1.04
C VAL A 124 0.76 -9.05 -2.56
N MET A 125 1.88 -8.65 -3.12
CA MET A 125 2.22 -8.81 -4.54
C MET A 125 3.48 -9.66 -4.67
N PRO A 126 3.34 -11.00 -4.76
CA PRO A 126 4.48 -11.92 -4.84
C PRO A 126 5.28 -11.79 -6.12
N ALA A 127 4.66 -11.33 -7.21
CA ALA A 127 5.33 -11.21 -8.48
C ALA A 127 4.78 -10.07 -9.34
N VAL A 128 5.64 -9.56 -10.22
CA VAL A 128 5.30 -8.60 -11.27
C VAL A 128 5.86 -9.09 -12.60
N GLU A 129 5.03 -9.15 -13.64
CA GLU A 129 5.50 -9.31 -15.02
C GLU A 129 5.78 -7.93 -15.61
N ASP A 130 6.95 -7.75 -16.21
CA ASP A 130 7.25 -6.64 -17.11
C ASP A 130 7.35 -7.17 -18.54
N THR A 131 6.25 -7.01 -19.29
CA THR A 131 6.19 -7.48 -20.69
C THR A 131 7.10 -6.68 -21.62
N GLY A 132 7.48 -5.46 -21.24
CA GLY A 132 8.42 -4.63 -22.01
C GLY A 132 9.86 -5.05 -21.82
N ALA A 133 10.21 -5.63 -20.68
CA ALA A 133 11.52 -6.16 -20.35
C ALA A 133 11.61 -7.70 -20.50
N GLU A 134 10.51 -8.34 -20.87
CA GLU A 134 10.37 -9.81 -20.95
C GLU A 134 10.82 -10.50 -19.65
N ALA A 135 10.40 -9.93 -18.50
CA ALA A 135 10.87 -10.34 -17.20
C ALA A 135 9.74 -10.61 -16.23
N LEU A 136 9.92 -11.63 -15.38
CA LEU A 136 9.14 -11.89 -14.17
C LEU A 136 9.98 -11.53 -12.95
N VAL A 137 9.52 -10.57 -12.18
CA VAL A 137 10.15 -10.15 -10.92
C VAL A 137 9.42 -10.82 -9.76
N VAL A 138 10.14 -11.59 -8.96
CA VAL A 138 9.63 -12.29 -7.78
C VAL A 138 10.33 -11.75 -6.54
N SER A 139 9.57 -11.47 -5.48
CA SER A 139 10.10 -10.94 -4.22
C SER A 139 9.88 -11.92 -3.06
N THR A 140 10.85 -12.04 -2.17
CA THR A 140 10.77 -12.84 -0.94
C THR A 140 11.33 -12.03 0.24
N PRO A 141 10.53 -11.70 1.30
CA PRO A 141 9.08 -11.91 1.36
C PRO A 141 8.33 -11.16 0.26
N ASP A 142 7.06 -11.53 0.05
CA ASP A 142 6.19 -10.86 -0.92
C ASP A 142 6.12 -9.36 -0.66
N ASN A 143 6.01 -8.56 -1.72
CA ASN A 143 5.88 -7.12 -1.59
C ASN A 143 4.51 -6.75 -1.00
N LEU A 144 4.47 -5.90 0.03
CA LEU A 144 3.23 -5.39 0.60
C LEU A 144 2.51 -4.49 -0.40
N PHE A 145 1.20 -4.74 -0.60
CA PHE A 145 0.32 -3.92 -1.40
C PHE A 145 -0.64 -3.11 -0.53
N ILE A 146 -1.28 -3.76 0.45
CA ILE A 146 -2.04 -3.13 1.54
C ILE A 146 -1.86 -4.00 2.78
N SER A 147 -1.52 -3.40 3.92
CA SER A 147 -1.19 -4.15 5.12
C SER A 147 -2.25 -4.02 6.20
N ALA A 148 -2.74 -5.16 6.71
CA ALA A 148 -3.70 -5.23 7.78
C ALA A 148 -3.13 -4.72 9.12
N GLY A 149 -3.97 -4.09 9.94
CA GLY A 149 -3.63 -3.56 11.25
C GLY A 149 -2.65 -2.38 11.22
N MET A 150 -2.32 -1.86 10.03
CA MET A 150 -1.38 -0.75 9.90
C MET A 150 -2.02 0.55 10.40
N LYS A 151 -1.32 1.26 11.28
CA LYS A 151 -1.79 2.50 11.90
C LYS A 151 -1.41 3.73 11.06
N PRO A 152 -2.20 4.82 11.13
CA PRO A 152 -1.83 6.09 10.49
C PRO A 152 -0.45 6.57 10.96
N GLY A 153 0.41 6.98 10.02
CA GLY A 153 1.80 7.38 10.27
C GLY A 153 2.80 6.23 10.44
N GLU A 154 2.34 4.98 10.53
CA GLU A 154 3.22 3.82 10.68
C GLU A 154 4.04 3.57 9.42
N THR A 155 5.31 3.19 9.62
CA THR A 155 6.19 2.69 8.55
C THR A 155 6.66 1.29 8.90
N ARG A 156 6.43 0.33 8.01
CA ARG A 156 6.97 -1.02 8.07
C ARG A 156 8.20 -1.12 7.17
N ARG A 157 9.31 -1.62 7.73
CA ARG A 157 10.58 -1.79 7.02
C ARG A 157 10.93 -3.24 6.90
N PHE A 158 11.35 -3.65 5.71
CA PHE A 158 11.81 -5.00 5.46
C PHE A 158 12.81 -5.03 4.30
N VAL A 159 13.57 -6.12 4.25
CA VAL A 159 14.48 -6.41 3.15
C VAL A 159 13.89 -7.56 2.36
N GLN A 160 13.85 -7.40 1.05
CA GLN A 160 13.37 -8.41 0.11
C GLN A 160 14.53 -8.94 -0.71
N GLU A 161 14.59 -10.24 -0.87
CA GLU A 161 15.35 -10.87 -1.93
C GLU A 161 14.51 -10.84 -3.20
N VAL A 162 15.10 -10.37 -4.28
CA VAL A 162 14.43 -10.22 -5.56
C VAL A 162 15.14 -11.09 -6.59
N SER A 163 14.35 -11.87 -7.31
CA SER A 163 14.78 -12.67 -8.46
C SER A 163 14.08 -12.13 -9.71
N VAL A 164 14.85 -11.82 -10.72
CA VAL A 164 14.37 -11.43 -12.06
C VAL A 164 14.60 -12.62 -12.99
N ARG A 165 13.53 -13.11 -13.59
CA ARG A 165 13.52 -14.31 -14.42
C ARG A 165 13.06 -13.98 -15.83
N TYR A 166 13.38 -14.83 -16.79
CA TYR A 166 12.84 -14.68 -18.15
C TYR A 166 11.37 -15.09 -18.18
N LEU A 167 10.52 -14.36 -18.92
CA LEU A 167 9.09 -14.70 -19.02
C LEU A 167 8.83 -16.00 -19.79
N ASP A 168 9.66 -16.32 -20.77
CA ASP A 168 9.60 -17.54 -21.58
C ASP A 168 10.21 -18.75 -20.87
N ASN A 169 11.05 -18.53 -19.84
CA ASN A 169 11.63 -19.57 -19.00
C ASN A 169 11.75 -19.11 -17.55
N ILE A 170 10.69 -19.31 -16.79
CA ILE A 170 10.59 -18.83 -15.39
C ILE A 170 11.51 -19.58 -14.40
N ASP A 171 12.11 -20.69 -14.81
CA ASP A 171 13.09 -21.43 -14.00
C ASP A 171 14.50 -20.84 -14.17
N ASP A 172 14.73 -20.02 -15.20
CA ASP A 172 16.01 -19.39 -15.48
C ASP A 172 16.06 -17.98 -14.85
N GLU A 173 16.97 -17.83 -13.86
CA GLU A 173 17.19 -16.58 -13.18
C GLU A 173 18.17 -15.71 -13.96
N ARG A 174 17.69 -14.57 -14.44
CA ARG A 174 18.52 -13.58 -15.14
C ARG A 174 19.36 -12.74 -14.19
N TRP A 175 18.73 -12.29 -13.07
CA TRP A 175 19.35 -11.45 -12.07
C TRP A 175 18.73 -11.71 -10.71
N SER A 176 19.54 -11.55 -9.64
CA SER A 176 19.03 -11.49 -8.26
C SER A 176 19.64 -10.33 -7.49
N GLY A 177 19.04 -10.03 -6.35
CA GLY A 177 19.51 -8.95 -5.49
C GLY A 177 18.69 -8.74 -4.26
N LYS A 178 18.97 -7.62 -3.56
CA LYS A 178 18.25 -7.25 -2.33
C LYS A 178 17.76 -5.81 -2.42
N LEU A 179 16.50 -5.63 -2.03
CA LEU A 179 15.84 -4.34 -1.94
C LEU A 179 15.40 -4.10 -0.51
N ARG A 180 15.68 -2.90 0.00
CA ARG A 180 15.09 -2.39 1.23
C ARG A 180 13.81 -1.66 0.86
N THR A 181 12.74 -2.00 1.55
CA THR A 181 11.42 -1.42 1.33
C THR A 181 10.94 -0.76 2.61
N ASP A 182 10.54 0.51 2.50
CA ASP A 182 9.82 1.26 3.51
C ASP A 182 8.38 1.43 3.02
N PHE A 183 7.42 0.82 3.72
CA PHE A 183 5.98 0.87 3.42
C PHE A 183 5.28 1.70 4.48
N THR A 184 4.73 2.86 4.11
CA THR A 184 4.18 3.87 5.02
C THR A 184 2.70 4.11 4.78
N TYR A 185 1.87 4.06 5.83
CA TYR A 185 0.52 4.62 5.82
C TYR A 185 0.61 6.09 6.19
N VAL A 186 0.55 6.99 5.21
CA VAL A 186 0.74 8.44 5.41
C VAL A 186 -0.46 9.05 6.14
N GLY A 187 -1.67 8.67 5.78
CA GLY A 187 -2.92 9.19 6.36
C GLY A 187 -4.10 9.01 5.41
N THR A 188 -5.25 9.51 5.80
CA THR A 188 -6.47 9.56 4.98
C THR A 188 -6.72 10.98 4.51
N TYR A 189 -7.07 11.14 3.25
CA TYR A 189 -7.24 12.45 2.61
C TYR A 189 -8.50 12.48 1.74
N ARG A 190 -9.15 13.64 1.67
CA ARG A 190 -10.17 13.91 0.67
C ARG A 190 -9.50 13.87 -0.71
N THR A 191 -9.94 12.98 -1.57
CA THR A 191 -9.34 12.79 -2.90
C THR A 191 -10.38 13.04 -3.98
N LYS A 192 -10.10 14.01 -4.86
CA LYS A 192 -10.98 14.38 -5.97
C LYS A 192 -10.36 13.91 -7.28
N VAL A 193 -11.08 13.04 -7.98
CA VAL A 193 -10.68 12.53 -9.31
C VAL A 193 -11.88 12.62 -10.24
N PRO A 194 -11.74 12.48 -11.56
CA PRO A 194 -12.88 12.56 -12.49
C PRO A 194 -14.03 11.60 -12.18
N ALA A 195 -13.74 10.45 -11.55
CA ALA A 195 -14.77 9.49 -11.12
C ALA A 195 -15.59 9.97 -9.91
N GLY A 196 -15.12 10.94 -9.15
CA GLY A 196 -15.81 11.47 -7.96
C GLY A 196 -14.87 11.96 -6.86
N SER A 197 -15.44 12.19 -5.69
CA SER A 197 -14.72 12.57 -4.48
C SER A 197 -14.79 11.44 -3.46
N PHE A 198 -13.64 11.05 -2.91
CA PHE A 198 -13.48 9.87 -2.06
C PHE A 198 -12.66 10.21 -0.80
N ASP A 199 -12.92 9.49 0.28
CA ASP A 199 -12.05 9.45 1.45
C ASP A 199 -11.05 8.32 1.23
N ALA A 200 -9.81 8.68 0.88
CA ALA A 200 -8.83 7.69 0.46
C ALA A 200 -7.64 7.61 1.43
N VAL A 201 -7.23 6.38 1.75
CA VAL A 201 -5.97 6.12 2.45
C VAL A 201 -4.81 6.31 1.48
N LEU A 202 -3.79 7.04 1.91
CA LEU A 202 -2.55 7.25 1.16
C LEU A 202 -1.47 6.31 1.69
N LEU A 203 -1.03 5.40 0.84
CA LEU A 203 0.10 4.52 1.09
C LEU A 203 1.29 4.98 0.25
N ARG A 204 2.47 5.07 0.88
CA ARG A 204 3.73 5.37 0.21
C ARG A 204 4.67 4.18 0.37
N THR A 205 5.23 3.70 -0.75
CA THR A 205 6.27 2.67 -0.75
C THR A 205 7.53 3.24 -1.33
N THR A 206 8.63 3.16 -0.60
CA THR A 206 9.97 3.50 -1.09
C THR A 206 10.82 2.24 -1.13
N VAL A 207 11.45 2.00 -2.27
CA VAL A 207 12.30 0.84 -2.52
C VAL A 207 13.68 1.33 -2.90
N ASP A 208 14.73 0.76 -2.30
CA ASP A 208 16.11 1.08 -2.58
C ASP A 208 16.99 -0.16 -2.51
N GLY A 209 17.87 -0.37 -3.49
CA GLY A 209 18.82 -1.47 -3.50
C GLY A 209 19.37 -1.84 -4.85
N ARG A 210 19.93 -3.05 -4.94
CA ARG A 210 20.57 -3.56 -6.17
C ARG A 210 19.97 -4.88 -6.58
N VAL A 211 19.75 -5.02 -7.89
CA VAL A 211 19.34 -6.26 -8.54
C VAL A 211 20.22 -6.45 -9.76
N GLY A 212 21.04 -7.50 -9.75
CA GLY A 212 22.09 -7.68 -10.74
C GLY A 212 23.02 -6.44 -10.82
N PRO A 213 23.27 -5.92 -12.03
CA PRO A 213 24.11 -4.73 -12.21
C PRO A 213 23.40 -3.41 -11.91
N ALA A 214 22.07 -3.42 -11.71
CA ALA A 214 21.27 -2.22 -11.57
C ALA A 214 21.10 -1.79 -10.12
N HIS A 215 21.29 -0.50 -9.84
CA HIS A 215 20.81 0.15 -8.64
C HIS A 215 19.42 0.73 -8.94
N THR A 216 18.46 0.38 -8.10
CA THR A 216 17.06 0.79 -8.23
C THR A 216 16.67 1.63 -7.03
N HIS A 217 16.10 2.80 -7.29
CA HIS A 217 15.39 3.60 -6.31
C HIS A 217 14.01 3.91 -6.87
N ALA A 218 12.96 3.57 -6.13
CA ALA A 218 11.58 3.82 -6.55
C ALA A 218 10.74 4.31 -5.38
N THR A 219 9.82 5.24 -5.66
CA THR A 219 8.78 5.65 -4.72
C THR A 219 7.44 5.59 -5.41
N SER A 220 6.49 4.91 -4.80
CA SER A 220 5.10 4.91 -5.24
C SER A 220 4.19 5.53 -4.18
N TYR A 221 3.15 6.21 -4.65
CA TYR A 221 2.04 6.73 -3.87
C TYR A 221 0.77 6.09 -4.40
N SER A 222 -0.01 5.48 -3.53
CA SER A 222 -1.26 4.83 -3.89
C SER A 222 -2.37 5.32 -2.98
N LEU A 223 -3.44 5.85 -3.58
CA LEU A 223 -4.63 6.33 -2.89
C LEU A 223 -5.74 5.30 -3.10
N PHE A 224 -6.17 4.68 -2.01
CA PHE A 224 -7.22 3.66 -2.03
C PHE A 224 -8.47 4.15 -1.29
N ALA A 225 -9.63 4.05 -1.93
CA ALA A 225 -10.91 4.37 -1.34
C ALA A 225 -11.71 3.10 -1.05
N PRO A 226 -12.39 2.99 0.11
CA PRO A 226 -13.25 1.86 0.45
C PRO A 226 -14.32 1.64 -0.63
N GLY A 227 -14.49 0.40 -1.08
CA GLY A 227 -15.46 0.01 -2.10
C GLY A 227 -15.06 0.33 -3.54
N GLU A 228 -14.16 1.30 -3.76
CA GLU A 228 -13.72 1.73 -5.09
C GLU A 228 -12.34 1.16 -5.50
N GLY A 229 -11.49 0.89 -4.52
CA GLY A 229 -10.13 0.43 -4.77
C GLY A 229 -9.16 1.58 -5.02
N LEU A 230 -8.21 1.39 -5.93
CA LEU A 230 -7.19 2.39 -6.27
C LEU A 230 -7.83 3.56 -7.03
N VAL A 231 -7.83 4.76 -6.45
CA VAL A 231 -8.41 5.97 -7.07
C VAL A 231 -7.36 6.88 -7.70
N ALA A 232 -6.12 6.85 -7.20
CA ALA A 232 -5.00 7.54 -7.83
C ALA A 232 -3.68 6.84 -7.48
N MET A 233 -2.68 6.98 -8.35
CA MET A 233 -1.36 6.37 -8.16
C MET A 233 -0.29 7.23 -8.82
N ILE A 234 0.88 7.28 -8.17
CA ILE A 234 2.13 7.76 -8.76
C ILE A 234 3.18 6.66 -8.63
N LEU A 235 3.97 6.49 -9.66
CA LEU A 235 5.20 5.71 -9.62
C LEU A 235 6.35 6.60 -10.10
N GLN A 236 7.35 6.77 -9.25
CA GLN A 236 8.63 7.39 -9.59
C GLN A 236 9.70 6.32 -9.49
N GLN A 237 10.48 6.14 -10.53
CA GLN A 237 11.51 5.11 -10.57
C GLN A 237 12.79 5.68 -11.19
N ARG A 238 13.91 5.39 -10.54
CA ARG A 238 15.26 5.61 -11.08
C ARG A 238 16.00 4.30 -11.07
N VAL A 239 16.45 3.87 -12.25
CA VAL A 239 17.30 2.68 -12.42
C VAL A 239 18.59 3.11 -13.06
N THR A 240 19.72 2.78 -12.43
CA THR A 240 21.06 3.08 -12.94
C THR A 240 21.85 1.79 -13.03
N ALA A 241 22.39 1.48 -14.21
CA ALA A 241 23.24 0.31 -14.42
C ALA A 241 24.47 0.69 -15.24
N PHE A 242 25.63 0.13 -14.88
CA PHE A 242 26.91 0.27 -15.60
C PHE A 242 27.32 1.71 -15.94
N TRP A 243 26.87 2.73 -15.16
CA TRP A 243 27.20 4.16 -15.35
C TRP A 243 26.65 4.75 -16.66
N ILE A 244 26.21 3.92 -17.58
CA ILE A 244 25.80 4.30 -18.94
C ILE A 244 24.27 4.24 -19.09
N TYR A 245 23.63 3.33 -18.35
CA TYR A 245 22.18 3.15 -18.42
C TYR A 245 21.51 3.85 -17.25
N ASN A 246 20.75 4.91 -17.54
CA ASN A 246 20.00 5.66 -16.54
C ASN A 246 18.56 5.86 -17.03
N VAL A 247 17.62 5.17 -16.38
CA VAL A 247 16.19 5.31 -16.66
C VAL A 247 15.53 6.04 -15.50
N ASN A 248 14.98 7.20 -15.80
CA ASN A 248 14.13 7.94 -14.91
C ASN A 248 12.70 7.85 -15.44
N GLY A 249 11.84 7.14 -14.72
CA GLY A 249 10.42 7.02 -15.03
C GLY A 249 9.59 7.73 -13.98
N VAL A 250 8.66 8.57 -14.43
CA VAL A 250 7.63 9.15 -13.57
C VAL A 250 6.31 8.98 -14.28
N GLY A 251 5.28 8.58 -13.54
CA GLY A 251 3.93 8.49 -14.08
C GLY A 251 2.89 8.56 -12.98
N GLY A 252 1.90 9.43 -13.17
CA GLY A 252 0.71 9.52 -12.33
C GLY A 252 -0.52 9.11 -13.12
N LYS A 253 -1.51 8.53 -12.45
CA LYS A 253 -2.83 8.23 -13.02
C LYS A 253 -3.94 8.42 -12.00
N VAL A 254 -5.11 8.79 -12.48
CA VAL A 254 -6.33 8.99 -11.66
C VAL A 254 -7.49 8.22 -12.25
N LEU A 255 -8.37 7.74 -11.39
CA LEU A 255 -9.60 7.06 -11.77
C LEU A 255 -10.54 8.02 -12.50
N THR A 256 -11.04 7.63 -13.66
CA THR A 256 -11.95 8.45 -14.47
C THR A 256 -13.37 7.93 -14.51
N SER A 257 -13.55 6.63 -14.40
CA SER A 257 -14.87 6.02 -14.32
C SER A 257 -14.80 4.65 -13.66
N THR A 258 -15.79 4.38 -12.84
CA THR A 258 -16.20 3.03 -12.44
C THR A 258 -17.51 2.71 -13.16
N PRO A 259 -17.76 1.46 -13.57
CA PRO A 259 -19.06 1.09 -14.12
C PRO A 259 -20.13 1.40 -13.08
N LYS A 260 -21.17 2.14 -13.48
CA LYS A 260 -22.37 2.26 -12.65
C LYS A 260 -22.89 0.86 -12.38
N ALA A 261 -23.18 0.57 -11.11
CA ALA A 261 -23.92 -0.64 -10.77
C ALA A 261 -25.23 -0.58 -11.54
N THR A 262 -25.40 -1.51 -12.48
CA THR A 262 -26.72 -1.76 -13.11
C THR A 262 -27.55 -2.42 -12.01
N ASN A 263 -28.50 -1.69 -11.47
CA ASN A 263 -29.52 -2.21 -10.55
C ASN A 263 -30.39 -3.23 -11.29
#